data_d55c20dc39059c124aa9c612f9c597f2
#
_entry.id   d55c20dc39059c124aa9c612f9c597f2
#
_cell.length_a   1.000
_cell.length_b   1.000
_cell.length_c   1.000
_cell.angle_alpha   90.00
_cell.angle_beta   90.00
_cell.angle_gamma   90.00
#
_symmetry.space_group_name_H-M   'P 1'
#
loop_
_entity.id
_entity.type
_entity.pdbx_description
1 polymer ?
#
loop_
_entity_poly.entity_id
_entity_poly.type
_entity_poly.pdbx_seq_one_letter_code
_entity_poly.pdbx_strand_id
1 'polypeptide(L)'
;QGTLFIELLGMTAMLPVFFRDYGIKGIWMAAFHSVSAFCNAGFDLLGTSSQPFVSLSRYIANPLINLVIMLLIIIGGIGFLTWDDICSHKWHIRRYRVQSKVILWTSALLIIIPAVFFFVVDFTGSSTGTRLLASTFQSVTTRTAGFNTADLTAMTPTSKSVMILLMLIGCLLYTSDAA
;
A
#
# COMPACT_ATOMS: atom_id res chain seq x y z
N GLN A 1 11.65 -18.02 -0.19
CA GLN A 1 12.04 -17.85 1.22
C GLN A 1 12.01 -16.38 1.64
N GLY A 2 12.44 -15.43 0.80
CA GLY A 2 12.44 -13.99 1.12
C GLY A 2 11.05 -13.40 1.30
N THR A 3 10.06 -13.80 0.50
CA THR A 3 8.67 -13.33 0.58
C THR A 3 8.04 -13.67 1.92
N LEU A 4 8.16 -14.93 2.34
CA LEU A 4 7.65 -15.42 3.61
C LEU A 4 8.24 -14.66 4.81
N PHE A 5 9.51 -14.31 4.74
CA PHE A 5 10.19 -13.53 5.79
C PHE A 5 9.60 -12.11 5.89
N ILE A 6 9.35 -11.44 4.77
CA ILE A 6 8.76 -10.11 4.73
C ILE A 6 7.31 -10.13 5.23
N GLU A 7 6.55 -11.13 4.80
CA GLU A 7 5.16 -11.33 5.26
C GLU A 7 5.09 -11.59 6.78
N LEU A 8 6.00 -12.40 7.33
CA LEU A 8 6.09 -12.63 8.78
C LEU A 8 6.49 -11.36 9.54
N LEU A 9 7.39 -10.55 9.01
CA LEU A 9 7.73 -9.24 9.60
C LEU A 9 6.52 -8.31 9.60
N GLY A 10 5.79 -8.23 8.50
CA GLY A 10 4.56 -7.45 8.41
C GLY A 10 3.49 -7.92 9.39
N MET A 11 3.27 -9.24 9.48
CA MET A 11 2.38 -9.85 10.46
C MET A 11 2.76 -9.47 11.89
N THR A 12 4.03 -9.67 12.27
CA THR A 12 4.50 -9.38 13.63
C THR A 12 4.41 -7.89 13.98
N ALA A 13 4.63 -7.00 13.02
CA ALA A 13 4.50 -5.56 13.23
C ALA A 13 3.04 -5.12 13.44
N MET A 14 2.07 -5.73 12.74
CA MET A 14 0.64 -5.42 12.89
C MET A 14 -0.01 -6.15 14.07
N LEU A 15 0.59 -7.24 14.53
CA LEU A 15 0.04 -8.11 15.58
C LEU A 15 -0.38 -7.35 16.86
N PRO A 16 0.41 -6.41 17.43
CA PRO A 16 0.01 -5.72 18.66
C PRO A 16 -1.31 -4.97 18.54
N VAL A 17 -1.59 -4.38 17.37
CA VAL A 17 -2.82 -3.62 17.13
C VAL A 17 -3.99 -4.56 16.95
N PHE A 18 -3.88 -5.54 16.05
CA PHE A 18 -4.97 -6.49 15.81
C PHE A 18 -5.26 -7.40 17.00
N PHE A 19 -4.25 -7.80 17.77
CA PHE A 19 -4.44 -8.59 18.97
C PHE A 19 -5.18 -7.81 20.06
N ARG A 20 -4.86 -6.52 20.24
CA ARG A 20 -5.57 -5.64 21.17
C ARG A 20 -7.05 -5.49 20.80
N ASP A 21 -7.35 -5.35 19.51
CA ASP A 21 -8.71 -5.02 19.05
C ASP A 21 -9.58 -6.28 18.84
N TYR A 22 -8.99 -7.43 18.51
CA TYR A 22 -9.70 -8.67 18.15
C TYR A 22 -9.26 -9.92 18.96
N GLY A 23 -8.34 -9.78 19.92
CA GLY A 23 -7.82 -10.91 20.71
C GLY A 23 -7.14 -11.97 19.83
N ILE A 24 -7.39 -13.23 20.11
CA ILE A 24 -6.78 -14.37 19.38
C ILE A 24 -7.05 -14.31 17.86
N LYS A 25 -8.24 -13.87 17.45
CA LYS A 25 -8.58 -13.68 16.03
C LYS A 25 -7.65 -12.67 15.34
N GLY A 26 -7.12 -11.72 16.09
CA GLY A 26 -6.17 -10.71 15.61
C GLY A 26 -4.90 -11.31 15.03
N ILE A 27 -4.47 -12.50 15.49
CA ILE A 27 -3.29 -13.21 14.94
C ILE A 27 -3.55 -13.58 13.47
N TRP A 28 -4.70 -14.19 13.22
CA TRP A 28 -5.11 -14.57 11.86
C TRP A 28 -5.31 -13.35 10.98
N MET A 29 -5.91 -12.29 11.52
CA MET A 29 -6.12 -11.03 10.80
C MET A 29 -4.79 -10.37 10.42
N ALA A 30 -3.81 -10.32 11.33
CA ALA A 30 -2.48 -9.79 11.03
C ALA A 30 -1.77 -10.59 9.93
N ALA A 31 -1.84 -11.93 10.00
CA ALA A 31 -1.27 -12.81 8.98
C ALA A 31 -1.93 -12.58 7.61
N PHE A 32 -3.26 -12.60 7.58
CA PHE A 32 -4.02 -12.41 6.35
C PHE A 32 -3.75 -11.06 5.68
N HIS A 33 -3.80 -9.97 6.46
CA HIS A 33 -3.55 -8.63 5.90
C HIS A 33 -2.10 -8.45 5.43
N SER A 34 -1.14 -9.09 6.09
CA SER A 34 0.26 -9.07 5.66
C SER A 34 0.44 -9.72 4.29
N VAL A 35 -0.09 -10.93 4.11
CA VAL A 35 -0.04 -11.65 2.83
C VAL A 35 -0.82 -10.88 1.75
N SER A 36 -2.04 -10.43 2.06
CA SER A 36 -2.89 -9.67 1.13
C SER A 36 -2.22 -8.37 0.67
N ALA A 37 -1.54 -7.66 1.58
CA ALA A 37 -0.82 -6.42 1.25
C ALA A 37 0.43 -6.70 0.39
N PHE A 38 1.21 -7.71 0.73
CA PHE A 38 2.40 -8.08 -0.03
C PHE A 38 2.05 -8.55 -1.45
N CYS A 39 0.98 -9.34 -1.57
CA CYS A 39 0.49 -9.82 -2.87
C CYS A 39 -0.30 -8.77 -3.66
N ASN A 40 -0.45 -7.53 -3.15
CA ASN A 40 -1.28 -6.48 -3.74
C ASN A 40 -2.73 -6.94 -4.05
N ALA A 41 -3.29 -7.80 -3.20
CA ALA A 41 -4.60 -8.41 -3.41
C ALA A 41 -5.76 -7.53 -2.90
N GLY A 42 -5.53 -6.69 -1.89
CA GLY A 42 -6.52 -5.75 -1.36
C GLY A 42 -7.67 -6.35 -0.57
N PHE A 43 -7.62 -7.65 -0.29
CA PHE A 43 -8.65 -8.29 0.53
C PHE A 43 -8.44 -7.98 2.01
N ASP A 44 -9.54 -7.77 2.71
CA ASP A 44 -9.57 -7.55 4.16
C ASP A 44 -10.59 -8.46 4.86
N LEU A 45 -10.43 -8.61 6.17
CA LEU A 45 -11.32 -9.40 7.03
C LEU A 45 -12.09 -8.52 8.02
N LEU A 46 -12.14 -7.21 7.80
CA LEU A 46 -12.70 -6.23 8.73
C LEU A 46 -14.18 -5.95 8.50
N GLY A 47 -14.73 -6.43 7.39
CA GLY A 47 -16.15 -6.32 7.07
C GLY A 47 -17.04 -6.98 8.11
N THR A 48 -18.14 -6.31 8.46
CA THR A 48 -19.19 -6.84 9.33
C THR A 48 -20.52 -6.92 8.58
N SER A 49 -21.49 -7.68 9.08
CA SER A 49 -22.83 -7.79 8.47
C SER A 49 -23.54 -6.43 8.34
N SER A 50 -23.23 -5.47 9.24
CA SER A 50 -23.79 -4.11 9.21
C SER A 50 -22.98 -3.14 8.34
N GLN A 51 -21.68 -3.42 8.13
CA GLN A 51 -20.78 -2.58 7.35
C GLN A 51 -19.82 -3.48 6.55
N PRO A 52 -20.25 -4.01 5.41
CA PRO A 52 -19.47 -5.00 4.65
C PRO A 52 -18.21 -4.43 4.00
N PHE A 53 -18.17 -3.12 3.72
CA PHE A 53 -17.08 -2.47 2.99
C PHE A 53 -16.24 -1.52 3.87
N VAL A 54 -16.03 -1.87 5.14
CA VAL A 54 -15.26 -1.03 6.08
C VAL A 54 -13.79 -0.94 5.69
N SER A 55 -13.21 -2.02 5.16
CA SER A 55 -11.78 -2.14 4.89
C SER A 55 -10.94 -1.63 6.09
N LEU A 56 -9.86 -0.91 5.84
CA LEU A 56 -8.98 -0.37 6.88
C LEU A 56 -9.41 1.03 7.40
N SER A 57 -10.64 1.48 7.11
CA SER A 57 -11.09 2.84 7.47
C SER A 57 -11.04 3.15 8.97
N ARG A 58 -11.19 2.13 9.83
CA ARG A 58 -11.01 2.28 11.29
C ARG A 58 -9.58 2.64 11.68
N TYR A 59 -8.61 2.33 10.85
CA TYR A 59 -7.18 2.52 11.10
C TYR A 59 -6.59 3.72 10.35
N ILE A 60 -7.41 4.62 9.79
CA ILE A 60 -6.95 5.80 9.03
C ILE A 60 -5.94 6.65 9.81
N ALA A 61 -6.12 6.79 11.13
CA ALA A 61 -5.23 7.56 12.00
C ALA A 61 -4.12 6.71 12.66
N ASN A 62 -4.07 5.40 12.41
CA ASN A 62 -3.07 4.53 13.01
C ASN A 62 -1.81 4.47 12.13
N PRO A 63 -0.69 5.11 12.55
CA PRO A 63 0.51 5.19 11.72
C PRO A 63 1.16 3.81 11.51
N LEU A 64 1.11 2.93 12.50
CA LEU A 64 1.75 1.61 12.42
C LEU A 64 1.11 0.76 11.32
N ILE A 65 -0.22 0.60 11.35
CA ILE A 65 -0.95 -0.20 10.35
C ILE A 65 -0.75 0.38 8.96
N ASN A 66 -0.91 1.69 8.80
CA ASN A 66 -0.77 2.35 7.50
C ASN A 66 0.64 2.19 6.94
N LEU A 67 1.69 2.45 7.73
CA LEU A 67 3.08 2.34 7.27
C LEU A 67 3.45 0.91 6.90
N VAL A 68 3.08 -0.08 7.73
CA VAL A 68 3.38 -1.49 7.46
C VAL A 68 2.71 -1.95 6.18
N ILE A 69 1.42 -1.64 5.99
CA ILE A 69 0.69 -2.03 4.78
C ILE A 69 1.25 -1.33 3.55
N MET A 70 1.52 -0.03 3.60
CA MET A 70 2.15 0.69 2.50
C MET A 70 3.51 0.10 2.10
N LEU A 71 4.35 -0.23 3.09
CA LEU A 71 5.64 -0.85 2.84
C LEU A 71 5.49 -2.22 2.19
N LEU A 72 4.56 -3.06 2.68
CA LEU A 72 4.30 -4.38 2.09
C LEU A 72 3.83 -4.25 0.64
N ILE A 73 2.92 -3.31 0.34
CA ILE A 73 2.43 -3.03 -1.02
C ILE A 73 3.58 -2.59 -1.93
N ILE A 74 4.41 -1.66 -1.47
CA ILE A 74 5.54 -1.15 -2.27
C ILE A 74 6.54 -2.27 -2.52
N ILE A 75 6.91 -3.00 -1.48
CA ILE A 75 7.87 -4.10 -1.54
C ILE A 75 7.37 -5.21 -2.47
N GLY A 76 6.11 -5.62 -2.34
CA GLY A 76 5.51 -6.63 -3.21
C GLY A 76 5.36 -6.18 -4.67
N GLY A 77 5.10 -4.88 -4.88
CA GLY A 77 4.88 -4.31 -6.22
C GLY A 77 6.15 -3.94 -7.00
N ILE A 78 7.35 -4.04 -6.41
CA ILE A 78 8.61 -3.69 -7.10
C ILE A 78 9.06 -4.80 -8.08
N GLY A 79 8.62 -6.04 -7.88
CA GLY A 79 9.02 -7.18 -8.71
C GLY A 79 10.33 -7.85 -8.31
N PHE A 80 10.45 -9.14 -8.64
CA PHE A 80 11.59 -9.98 -8.21
C PHE A 80 12.92 -9.57 -8.83
N LEU A 81 12.93 -9.12 -10.08
CA LEU A 81 14.15 -8.68 -10.77
C LEU A 81 14.77 -7.44 -10.11
N THR A 82 13.93 -6.51 -9.68
CA THR A 82 14.38 -5.31 -8.96
C THR A 82 14.90 -5.67 -7.56
N TRP A 83 14.28 -6.67 -6.91
CA TRP A 83 14.76 -7.22 -5.64
C TRP A 83 16.14 -7.84 -5.78
N ASP A 84 16.36 -8.63 -6.85
CA ASP A 84 17.67 -9.23 -7.15
C ASP A 84 18.75 -8.15 -7.31
N ASP A 85 18.46 -7.08 -8.03
CA ASP A 85 19.36 -5.94 -8.19
C ASP A 85 19.65 -5.21 -6.85
N ILE A 86 18.63 -5.01 -6.01
CA ILE A 86 18.80 -4.38 -4.69
C ILE A 86 19.67 -5.25 -3.77
N CYS A 87 19.42 -6.56 -3.74
CA CYS A 87 20.20 -7.48 -2.91
C CYS A 87 21.64 -7.62 -3.39
N SER A 88 21.86 -7.69 -4.72
CA SER A 88 23.18 -7.90 -5.33
C SER A 88 24.06 -6.66 -5.31
N HIS A 89 23.49 -5.49 -5.61
CA HIS A 89 24.25 -4.25 -5.78
C HIS A 89 24.06 -3.24 -4.63
N LYS A 90 23.18 -3.52 -3.67
CA LYS A 90 22.89 -2.68 -2.49
C LYS A 90 22.69 -1.20 -2.87
N TRP A 91 23.54 -0.29 -2.36
CA TRP A 91 23.45 1.16 -2.58
C TRP A 91 23.99 1.66 -3.94
N HIS A 92 24.53 0.74 -4.79
CA HIS A 92 25.11 1.13 -6.07
C HIS A 92 24.08 1.18 -7.20
N ILE A 93 23.12 2.10 -7.12
CA ILE A 93 22.00 2.27 -8.10
C ILE A 93 22.53 2.36 -9.55
N ARG A 94 23.75 2.88 -9.77
CA ARG A 94 24.34 2.98 -11.12
C ARG A 94 24.53 1.60 -11.78
N ARG A 95 24.69 0.54 -10.99
CA ARG A 95 24.91 -0.84 -11.46
C ARG A 95 23.62 -1.63 -11.68
N TYR A 96 22.47 -1.07 -11.28
CA TYR A 96 21.16 -1.71 -11.48
C TYR A 96 20.85 -1.82 -12.98
N ARG A 97 20.11 -2.84 -13.35
CA ARG A 97 19.54 -2.98 -14.70
C ARG A 97 18.69 -1.76 -15.04
N VAL A 98 18.63 -1.40 -16.33
CA VAL A 98 17.83 -0.26 -16.79
C VAL A 98 16.37 -0.41 -16.37
N GLN A 99 15.81 -1.61 -16.49
CA GLN A 99 14.45 -1.94 -16.08
C GLN A 99 14.21 -1.62 -14.60
N SER A 100 15.08 -2.08 -13.69
CA SER A 100 14.98 -1.81 -12.25
C SER A 100 15.02 -0.32 -11.92
N LYS A 101 15.86 0.44 -12.63
CA LYS A 101 15.90 1.91 -12.48
C LYS A 101 14.59 2.55 -12.90
N VAL A 102 14.05 2.14 -14.05
CA VAL A 102 12.77 2.67 -14.55
C VAL A 102 11.65 2.35 -13.56
N ILE A 103 11.54 1.11 -13.08
CA ILE A 103 10.53 0.69 -12.12
C ILE A 103 10.62 1.52 -10.83
N LEU A 104 11.81 1.69 -10.26
CA LEU A 104 12.01 2.46 -9.03
C LEU A 104 11.64 3.94 -9.21
N TRP A 105 12.09 4.58 -10.29
CA TRP A 105 11.79 5.98 -10.57
C TRP A 105 10.30 6.20 -10.86
N THR A 106 9.70 5.37 -11.70
CA THR A 106 8.27 5.46 -12.02
C THR A 106 7.43 5.20 -10.77
N SER A 107 7.79 4.21 -9.96
CA SER A 107 7.11 3.94 -8.69
C SER A 107 7.19 5.12 -7.73
N ALA A 108 8.36 5.74 -7.58
CA ALA A 108 8.51 6.91 -6.72
C ALA A 108 7.66 8.10 -7.21
N LEU A 109 7.67 8.39 -8.52
CA LEU A 109 6.83 9.45 -9.11
C LEU A 109 5.34 9.19 -8.92
N LEU A 110 4.89 7.95 -9.17
CA LEU A 110 3.49 7.54 -9.01
C LEU A 110 3.03 7.49 -7.54
N ILE A 111 3.94 7.52 -6.59
CA ILE A 111 3.61 7.68 -5.16
C ILE A 111 3.62 9.14 -4.77
N ILE A 112 4.67 9.89 -5.09
CA ILE A 112 4.88 11.24 -4.59
C ILE A 112 3.89 12.23 -5.20
N ILE A 113 3.72 12.22 -6.53
CA ILE A 113 2.86 13.19 -7.22
C ILE A 113 1.40 13.07 -6.77
N PRO A 114 0.77 11.86 -6.77
CA PRO A 114 -0.60 11.74 -6.31
C PRO A 114 -0.76 11.95 -4.80
N ALA A 115 0.24 11.59 -3.98
CA ALA A 115 0.19 11.84 -2.55
C ALA A 115 0.09 13.35 -2.25
N VAL A 116 0.89 14.17 -2.94
CA VAL A 116 0.81 15.64 -2.84
C VAL A 116 -0.54 16.14 -3.34
N PHE A 117 -1.03 15.62 -4.46
CA PHE A 117 -2.34 15.99 -5.01
C PHE A 117 -3.47 15.69 -4.01
N PHE A 118 -3.59 14.47 -3.49
CA PHE A 118 -4.60 14.10 -2.50
C PHE A 118 -4.45 14.89 -1.19
N PHE A 119 -3.21 15.19 -0.78
CA PHE A 119 -2.95 16.01 0.39
C PHE A 119 -3.53 17.41 0.23
N VAL A 120 -3.43 18.01 -0.93
CA VAL A 120 -3.93 19.38 -1.18
C VAL A 120 -5.45 19.41 -1.37
N VAL A 121 -6.00 18.41 -2.10
CA VAL A 121 -7.40 18.48 -2.58
C VAL A 121 -8.40 17.85 -1.60
N ASP A 122 -8.11 16.64 -1.06
CA ASP A 122 -9.17 15.86 -0.42
C ASP A 122 -9.18 15.94 1.12
N PHE A 123 -8.09 15.76 1.79
CA PHE A 123 -8.07 15.55 3.24
C PHE A 123 -7.97 16.85 4.07
N THR A 124 -8.55 17.94 3.60
CA THR A 124 -8.43 19.28 4.22
C THR A 124 -9.05 19.41 5.61
N GLY A 125 -10.03 18.57 5.95
CA GLY A 125 -10.73 18.60 7.24
C GLY A 125 -10.06 17.78 8.37
N SER A 126 -8.98 17.04 8.07
CA SER A 126 -8.30 16.16 9.03
C SER A 126 -7.07 16.84 9.64
N SER A 127 -6.57 16.31 10.80
CA SER A 127 -5.30 16.75 11.35
C SER A 127 -4.17 16.55 10.35
N THR A 128 -3.14 17.41 10.35
CA THR A 128 -2.04 17.39 9.39
C THR A 128 -1.38 16.00 9.31
N GLY A 129 -1.21 15.32 10.44
CA GLY A 129 -0.62 13.98 10.49
C GLY A 129 -1.51 12.92 9.83
N THR A 130 -2.80 12.90 10.16
CA THR A 130 -3.77 11.97 9.53
C THR A 130 -3.92 12.27 8.04
N ARG A 131 -3.95 13.54 7.67
CA ARG A 131 -4.00 14.00 6.28
C ARG A 131 -2.82 13.49 5.46
N LEU A 132 -1.59 13.64 5.97
CA LEU A 132 -0.38 13.13 5.32
C LEU A 132 -0.43 11.61 5.18
N LEU A 133 -0.84 10.91 6.24
CA LEU A 133 -0.92 9.47 6.27
C LEU A 133 -1.96 8.94 5.27
N ALA A 134 -3.18 9.51 5.27
CA ALA A 134 -4.26 9.11 4.38
C ALA A 134 -3.94 9.41 2.91
N SER A 135 -3.37 10.57 2.59
CA SER A 135 -3.01 10.94 1.22
C SER A 135 -1.90 10.05 0.66
N THR A 136 -0.88 9.74 1.47
CA THR A 136 0.20 8.81 1.08
C THR A 136 -0.34 7.40 0.90
N PHE A 137 -1.17 6.92 1.85
CA PHE A 137 -1.80 5.60 1.74
C PHE A 137 -2.65 5.50 0.48
N GLN A 138 -3.48 6.50 0.20
CA GLN A 138 -4.33 6.53 -0.99
C GLN A 138 -3.52 6.48 -2.28
N SER A 139 -2.40 7.20 -2.34
CA SER A 139 -1.49 7.16 -3.49
C SER A 139 -0.87 5.77 -3.70
N VAL A 140 -0.45 5.11 -2.62
CA VAL A 140 0.17 3.77 -2.69
C VAL A 140 -0.86 2.71 -3.09
N THR A 141 -2.04 2.71 -2.47
CA THR A 141 -3.04 1.67 -2.67
C THR A 141 -3.69 1.71 -4.05
N THR A 142 -3.88 2.90 -4.63
CA THR A 142 -4.50 3.05 -5.96
C THR A 142 -3.64 2.55 -7.10
N ARG A 143 -2.35 2.31 -6.90
CA ARG A 143 -1.50 1.71 -7.93
C ARG A 143 -1.92 0.28 -8.26
N THR A 144 -2.08 -0.57 -7.26
CA THR A 144 -2.29 -2.01 -7.49
C THR A 144 -3.03 -2.74 -6.35
N ALA A 145 -3.07 -2.19 -5.12
CA ALA A 145 -3.42 -2.99 -3.94
C ALA A 145 -4.92 -3.05 -3.63
N GLY A 146 -5.65 -1.94 -3.77
CA GLY A 146 -7.09 -1.93 -3.55
C GLY A 146 -7.55 -1.83 -2.08
N PHE A 147 -6.65 -1.75 -1.10
CA PHE A 147 -7.03 -1.44 0.28
C PHE A 147 -7.60 -0.03 0.41
N ASN A 148 -8.55 0.16 1.31
CA ASN A 148 -9.18 1.44 1.54
C ASN A 148 -9.09 1.86 3.00
N THR A 149 -8.50 3.03 3.27
CA THR A 149 -8.50 3.66 4.60
C THR A 149 -9.36 4.91 4.64
N ALA A 150 -9.65 5.50 3.48
CA ALA A 150 -10.46 6.70 3.36
C ALA A 150 -11.84 6.39 2.77
N ASP A 151 -12.84 7.21 3.07
CA ASP A 151 -14.14 7.11 2.43
C ASP A 151 -14.05 7.64 0.98
N LEU A 152 -14.01 6.71 0.02
CA LEU A 152 -13.95 7.03 -1.41
C LEU A 152 -15.19 7.78 -1.90
N THR A 153 -16.32 7.66 -1.22
CA THR A 153 -17.55 8.33 -1.62
C THR A 153 -17.46 9.83 -1.38
N ALA A 154 -16.75 10.22 -0.32
CA ALA A 154 -16.52 11.61 0.07
C ALA A 154 -15.45 12.33 -0.76
N MET A 155 -14.65 11.60 -1.55
CA MET A 155 -13.61 12.19 -2.39
C MET A 155 -14.17 12.95 -3.59
N THR A 156 -13.44 13.99 -4.04
CA THR A 156 -13.83 14.80 -5.18
C THR A 156 -13.88 13.99 -6.49
N PRO A 157 -14.74 14.37 -7.47
CA PRO A 157 -14.79 13.69 -8.78
C PRO A 157 -13.43 13.70 -9.49
N THR A 158 -12.66 14.78 -9.36
CA THR A 158 -11.32 14.89 -9.92
C THR A 158 -10.37 13.85 -9.32
N SER A 159 -10.41 13.66 -8.01
CA SER A 159 -9.59 12.66 -7.32
C SER A 159 -9.95 11.23 -7.75
N LYS A 160 -11.23 10.96 -7.92
CA LYS A 160 -11.69 9.66 -8.46
C LYS A 160 -11.15 9.41 -9.89
N SER A 161 -11.13 10.43 -10.74
CA SER A 161 -10.56 10.33 -12.09
C SER A 161 -9.04 10.08 -12.05
N VAL A 162 -8.32 10.77 -11.16
CA VAL A 162 -6.88 10.54 -10.96
C VAL A 162 -6.62 9.11 -10.46
N MET A 163 -7.45 8.60 -9.54
CA MET A 163 -7.34 7.22 -9.07
C MET A 163 -7.51 6.20 -10.19
N ILE A 164 -8.48 6.38 -11.09
CA ILE A 164 -8.70 5.51 -12.25
C ILE A 164 -7.46 5.49 -13.16
N LEU A 165 -6.88 6.66 -13.43
CA LEU A 165 -5.64 6.76 -14.21
C LEU A 165 -4.47 6.07 -13.53
N LEU A 166 -4.33 6.22 -12.21
CA LEU A 166 -3.27 5.54 -11.45
C LEU A 166 -3.42 4.02 -11.47
N MET A 167 -4.64 3.51 -11.35
CA MET A 167 -4.94 2.07 -11.47
C MET A 167 -4.56 1.54 -12.85
N LEU A 168 -4.87 2.28 -13.91
CA LEU A 168 -4.51 1.90 -15.29
C LEU A 168 -2.98 1.83 -15.47
N ILE A 169 -2.26 2.87 -15.04
CA ILE A 169 -0.80 2.93 -15.16
C ILE A 169 -0.14 1.87 -14.26
N GLY A 170 -0.64 1.66 -13.06
CA GLY A 170 -0.13 0.64 -12.12
C GLY A 170 -0.26 -0.76 -12.69
N CYS A 171 -1.39 -1.07 -13.32
CA CYS A 171 -1.62 -2.35 -13.98
C CYS A 171 -0.62 -2.59 -15.14
N LEU A 172 -0.36 -1.58 -15.96
CA LEU A 172 0.59 -1.66 -17.08
C LEU A 172 2.03 -1.89 -16.61
N LEU A 173 2.44 -1.25 -15.51
CA LEU A 173 3.77 -1.44 -14.92
C LEU A 173 3.97 -2.87 -14.40
N TYR A 174 2.94 -3.45 -13.79
CA TYR A 174 2.98 -4.80 -13.25
C TYR A 174 3.02 -5.87 -14.34
N THR A 175 2.31 -5.67 -15.45
CA THR A 175 2.29 -6.63 -16.58
C THR A 175 3.59 -6.63 -17.37
N SER A 176 4.32 -5.50 -17.44
CA SER A 176 5.60 -5.43 -18.11
C SER A 176 6.74 -6.19 -17.40
N ASP A 177 6.59 -6.48 -16.11
CA ASP A 177 7.57 -7.23 -15.32
C ASP A 177 7.34 -8.76 -15.42
N ALA A 178 6.17 -9.18 -15.92
CA ALA A 178 5.79 -10.58 -16.10
C ALA A 178 6.05 -11.11 -17.53
N ALA A 179 6.46 -10.26 -18.48
CA ALA A 179 6.78 -10.59 -19.85
C ALA A 179 8.29 -10.67 -20.09
#